data_a1eb5538621887c896ecc80a6a977aad
#
_entry.id   a1eb5538621887c896ecc80a6a977aad
#
_cell.length_a   1.000
_cell.length_b   1.000
_cell.length_c   1.000
_cell.angle_alpha   90.00
_cell.angle_beta   90.00
_cell.angle_gamma   90.00
#
_symmetry.space_group_name_H-M   'P 1'
#
loop_
_entity.id
_entity.type
_entity.pdbx_description
1 polymer ?
#
loop_
_entity_poly.entity_id
_entity_poly.type
_entity_poly.pdbx_seq_one_letter_code
_entity_poly.pdbx_strand_id
1 'polypeptide(L)' 'MDDELVSKQVQVERKVFSFTLRQNPRGRFLRITEDVHGRRDSIIIPSTGLGEVRTVIDQMIKADQAAGPAAGA' A
#
# COMPACT_ATOMS: atom_id res chain seq x y z
N MET A 1 -5.43 19.52 11.31
CA MET A 1 -6.46 18.94 10.44
C MET A 1 -5.80 18.18 9.31
N ASP A 2 -6.27 16.97 8.99
CA ASP A 2 -5.67 16.16 7.93
C ASP A 2 -6.20 16.57 6.57
N ASP A 3 -5.29 16.81 5.64
CA ASP A 3 -5.63 17.07 4.25
C ASP A 3 -5.34 15.85 3.40
N GLU A 4 -6.30 15.43 2.61
CA GLU A 4 -6.09 14.36 1.64
C GLU A 4 -5.53 14.97 0.37
N LEU A 5 -4.35 14.52 -0.05
CA LEU A 5 -3.70 15.01 -1.26
C LEU A 5 -4.07 14.20 -2.48
N VAL A 6 -4.09 12.87 -2.36
CA VAL A 6 -4.44 11.97 -3.44
C VAL A 6 -4.91 10.65 -2.85
N SER A 7 -5.84 10.01 -3.55
CA SER A 7 -6.33 8.70 -3.17
C SER A 7 -6.45 7.83 -4.41
N LYS A 8 -5.96 6.59 -4.30
CA LYS A 8 -6.00 5.60 -5.37
C LYS A 8 -6.44 4.27 -4.80
N GLN A 9 -7.03 3.42 -5.65
CA GLN A 9 -7.42 2.08 -5.25
C GLN A 9 -6.88 1.06 -6.24
N VAL A 10 -6.54 -0.11 -5.71
CA VAL A 10 -6.12 -1.26 -6.51
C VAL A 10 -6.91 -2.46 -6.02
N GLN A 11 -7.58 -3.14 -6.93
CA GLN A 11 -8.24 -4.41 -6.60
C GLN A 11 -7.34 -5.54 -7.04
N VAL A 12 -7.02 -6.42 -6.09
CA VAL A 12 -6.23 -7.61 -6.35
C VAL A 12 -7.04 -8.79 -5.84
N GLU A 13 -7.54 -9.61 -6.76
CA GLU A 13 -8.41 -10.73 -6.46
C GLU A 13 -9.64 -10.23 -5.68
N ARG A 14 -9.83 -10.67 -4.44
CA ARG A 14 -11.00 -10.28 -3.62
C ARG A 14 -10.69 -9.12 -2.69
N LYS A 15 -9.48 -8.58 -2.74
CA LYS A 15 -9.05 -7.53 -1.85
C LYS A 15 -9.03 -6.19 -2.57
N VAL A 16 -9.46 -5.16 -1.89
CA VAL A 16 -9.34 -3.80 -2.38
C VAL A 16 -8.36 -3.06 -1.48
N PHE A 17 -7.32 -2.52 -2.08
CA PHE A 17 -6.32 -1.72 -1.35
C PHE A 17 -6.53 -0.26 -1.70
N SER A 18 -6.77 0.55 -0.69
CA SER A 18 -6.90 2.00 -0.85
C SER A 18 -5.63 2.67 -0.37
N PHE A 19 -5.08 3.56 -1.18
CA PHE A 19 -3.85 4.30 -0.89
C PHE A 19 -4.21 5.77 -0.81
N THR A 20 -4.09 6.36 0.35
CA THR A 20 -4.43 7.76 0.56
C THR A 20 -3.22 8.49 1.14
N LEU A 21 -2.72 9.47 0.39
CA LEU A 21 -1.65 10.34 0.87
C LEU A 21 -2.28 11.51 1.59
N ARG A 22 -1.91 11.68 2.86
CA ARG A 22 -2.48 12.71 3.72
C ARG A 22 -1.37 13.53 4.38
N GLN A 23 -1.72 14.73 4.79
CA GLN A 23 -0.79 15.55 5.56
C GLN A 23 -1.51 16.28 6.68
N ASN A 24 -0.75 16.58 7.71
CA ASN A 24 -1.20 17.40 8.84
C ASN A 24 0.00 18.22 9.32
N PRO A 25 -0.17 19.06 10.36
CA PRO A 25 0.95 19.89 10.84
C PRO A 25 2.19 19.10 11.28
N ARG A 26 2.04 17.80 11.57
CA ARG A 26 3.16 16.95 11.99
C ARG A 26 3.93 16.37 10.82
N GLY A 27 3.32 16.32 9.63
CA GLY A 27 3.98 15.79 8.47
C GLY A 27 3.02 15.12 7.49
N ARG A 28 3.59 14.31 6.63
CA ARG A 28 2.87 13.63 5.55
C ARG A 28 3.02 12.13 5.69
N PHE A 29 1.97 11.41 5.36
CA PHE A 29 1.98 9.95 5.50
C PHE A 29 1.06 9.32 4.47
N LEU A 30 1.35 8.06 4.16
CA LEU A 30 0.50 7.23 3.32
C LEU A 30 -0.29 6.29 4.22
N ARG A 31 -1.62 6.30 4.06
CA ARG A 31 -2.47 5.30 4.68
C ARG A 31 -2.83 4.26 3.63
N ILE A 32 -2.58 2.99 3.94
CA ILE A 32 -2.99 1.87 3.10
C ILE A 32 -4.05 1.10 3.87
N THR A 33 -5.22 0.95 3.24
CA THR A 33 -6.33 0.21 3.85
C THR A 33 -6.64 -1.00 2.99
N GLU A 34 -6.63 -2.18 3.61
CA GLU A 34 -7.07 -3.42 3.00
C GLU A 34 -8.52 -3.65 3.35
N ASP A 35 -9.37 -3.86 2.35
CA ASP A 35 -10.78 -4.17 2.53
C ASP A 35 -11.07 -5.54 1.93
N VAL A 36 -11.55 -6.47 2.77
CA VAL A 36 -11.95 -7.80 2.36
C VAL A 36 -13.34 -8.04 2.89
N HIS A 37 -14.34 -7.97 2.01
CA HIS A 37 -15.75 -8.16 2.36
C HIS A 37 -16.20 -7.30 3.54
N GLY A 38 -15.80 -6.02 3.54
CA GLY A 38 -16.17 -5.07 4.57
C GLY A 38 -15.29 -5.06 5.80
N ARG A 39 -14.37 -6.00 5.93
CA ARG A 39 -13.36 -6.00 6.99
C ARG A 39 -12.21 -5.14 6.55
N ARG A 40 -11.86 -4.15 7.35
CA ARG A 40 -10.83 -3.16 6.99
C ARG A 40 -9.70 -3.16 8.00
N ASP A 41 -8.49 -3.20 7.47
CA ASP A 41 -7.27 -3.04 8.23
C ASP A 41 -6.44 -1.96 7.57
N SER A 42 -5.85 -1.07 8.36
CA SER A 42 -5.07 0.03 7.84
C SER A 42 -3.68 0.06 8.47
N ILE A 43 -2.72 0.49 7.68
CA ILE A 43 -1.37 0.79 8.17
C ILE A 43 -1.00 2.19 7.70
N ILE A 44 -0.06 2.79 8.41
CA ILE A 44 0.42 4.13 8.08
C ILE A 44 1.92 4.06 7.86
N ILE A 45 2.36 4.62 6.73
CA ILE A 45 3.77 4.71 6.39
C ILE A 45 4.12 6.19 6.30
N PRO A 46 5.05 6.69 7.13
CA PRO A 46 5.53 8.07 6.98
C PRO A 46 6.09 8.29 5.59
N SER A 47 5.83 9.45 5.00
CA SER A 47 6.24 9.73 3.62
C SER A 47 7.74 9.65 3.43
N THR A 48 8.51 9.90 4.47
CA THR A 48 9.97 9.79 4.43
C THR A 48 10.46 8.38 4.13
N GLY A 49 9.63 7.36 4.36
CA GLY A 49 9.99 5.97 4.10
C GLY A 49 9.43 5.39 2.81
N LEU A 50 8.66 6.17 2.05
CA LEU A 50 7.99 5.62 0.85
C LEU A 50 8.97 5.13 -0.20
N GLY A 51 10.09 5.83 -0.38
CA GLY A 51 11.10 5.40 -1.34
C GLY A 51 11.71 4.05 -1.01
N GLU A 52 11.98 3.81 0.27
CA GLU A 52 12.51 2.53 0.73
C GLU A 52 11.48 1.41 0.58
N VAL A 53 10.21 1.70 0.90
CA VAL A 53 9.13 0.72 0.75
C VAL A 53 9.00 0.32 -0.72
N ARG A 54 9.06 1.31 -1.62
CA ARG A 54 9.03 1.03 -3.06
C ARG A 54 10.16 0.11 -3.47
N THR A 55 11.38 0.38 -3.01
CA THR A 55 12.55 -0.44 -3.33
C THR A 55 12.35 -1.89 -2.87
N VAL A 56 11.82 -2.07 -1.67
CA VAL A 56 11.57 -3.42 -1.14
C VAL A 56 10.48 -4.12 -1.96
N ILE A 57 9.42 -3.41 -2.33
CA ILE A 57 8.37 -3.99 -3.17
C ILE A 57 8.94 -4.42 -4.52
N ASP A 58 9.80 -3.59 -5.13
CA ASP A 58 10.46 -3.96 -6.40
C ASP A 58 11.29 -5.23 -6.24
N GLN A 59 11.99 -5.39 -5.11
CA GLN A 59 12.74 -6.61 -4.81
C GLN A 59 11.83 -7.81 -4.66
N MET A 60 10.66 -7.64 -4.05
CA MET A 60 9.67 -8.71 -3.91
C MET A 60 9.12 -9.13 -5.26
N ILE A 61 8.88 -8.17 -6.15
CA ILE A 61 8.41 -8.45 -7.51
C ILE A 61 9.45 -9.31 -8.25
N LYS A 62 10.72 -8.93 -8.15
CA LYS A 62 11.79 -9.69 -8.81
C LYS A 62 11.92 -11.10 -8.25
N ALA A 63 11.81 -11.24 -6.93
CA ALA A 63 11.85 -12.55 -6.29
C ALA A 63 10.67 -13.42 -6.72
N ASP A 64 9.48 -12.83 -6.82
CA ASP A 64 8.29 -13.53 -7.27
C ASP A 64 8.46 -14.03 -8.71
N GLN A 65 8.98 -13.18 -9.59
CA GLN A 65 9.24 -13.55 -10.98
C GLN A 65 10.28 -14.66 -11.09
N ALA A 66 11.34 -14.58 -10.28
CA ALA A 66 12.40 -15.59 -10.28
C ALA A 66 11.91 -16.94 -9.75
N ALA A 67 10.93 -16.94 -8.86
CA ALA A 67 10.36 -18.17 -8.32
C ALA A 67 9.46 -18.90 -9.33
N GLY A 68 9.09 -18.22 -10.42
CA GLY A 68 8.22 -18.80 -11.44
C GLY A 68 6.75 -18.76 -11.03
N PRO A 69 5.88 -19.51 -11.75
CA PRO A 69 4.45 -19.49 -11.47
C PRO A 69 4.13 -19.86 -10.05
N ALA A 70 3.26 -19.04 -9.40
CA ALA A 70 2.84 -19.33 -8.03
C ALA A 70 2.00 -20.59 -7.99
N ALA A 71 2.28 -21.46 -7.02
CA ALA A 71 1.54 -22.68 -6.83
C ALA A 71 0.42 -22.45 -5.83
N GLY A 72 -0.79 -22.87 -6.18
CA GLY A 72 -1.91 -22.92 -5.25
C GLY A 72 -2.35 -21.57 -4.71
N ALA A 73 -2.41 -20.59 -5.50
CA ALA A 73 -2.77 -19.23 -5.10
C ALA A 73 -4.16 -19.15 -4.40
#